data_37c6afd6728f358a43cb67810cb89183
#
_entry.id   37c6afd6728f358a43cb67810cb89183
#
_cell.length_a   1.000
_cell.length_b   1.000
_cell.length_c   1.000
_cell.angle_alpha   90.00
_cell.angle_beta   90.00
_cell.angle_gamma   90.00
#
_symmetry.space_group_name_H-M   'P 1'
#
loop_
_entity.id
_entity.type
_entity.pdbx_description
1 polymer ?
#
loop_
_entity_poly.entity_id
_entity_poly.type
_entity_poly.pdbx_seq_one_letter_code
_entity_poly.pdbx_strand_id
1 'polypeptide(L)'
;VSEETFNASKLQWHLLDKEHHQTMRQYYKTLIQLRKDLPALRHLNRQHVEVEADEAARTLVLHRWDSHQQVACCLNFSEAEQRVKLPDGPEVWFLALASADKQWGGPATPDATAKGKSDVWLPPQSATIYLSTEARLKV
;
A
#
# COMPACT_ATOMS: atom_id res chain seq x y z
N VAL A 1 -29.17 24.83 3.73
CA VAL A 1 -28.75 23.69 2.88
C VAL A 1 -29.89 23.44 1.93
N SER A 2 -29.67 23.58 0.61
CA SER A 2 -30.73 23.36 -0.37
C SER A 2 -31.05 21.86 -0.51
N GLU A 3 -32.29 21.55 -0.88
CA GLU A 3 -32.71 20.17 -1.18
C GLU A 3 -31.87 19.55 -2.29
N GLU A 4 -31.43 20.36 -3.24
CA GLU A 4 -30.55 19.97 -4.33
C GLU A 4 -29.18 19.50 -3.82
N THR A 5 -28.56 20.24 -2.89
CA THR A 5 -27.29 19.83 -2.24
C THR A 5 -27.45 18.55 -1.47
N PHE A 6 -28.57 18.38 -0.76
CA PHE A 6 -28.85 17.14 -0.03
C PHE A 6 -29.00 15.95 -0.98
N ASN A 7 -29.73 16.10 -2.07
CA ASN A 7 -29.92 15.02 -3.05
C ASN A 7 -28.62 14.65 -3.78
N ALA A 8 -27.77 15.65 -4.09
CA ALA A 8 -26.45 15.42 -4.69
C ALA A 8 -25.47 14.69 -3.75
N SER A 9 -25.69 14.80 -2.43
CA SER A 9 -24.85 14.15 -1.40
C SER A 9 -25.28 12.71 -1.07
N LYS A 10 -26.39 12.21 -1.62
CA LYS A 10 -26.86 10.85 -1.36
C LYS A 10 -25.91 9.83 -1.98
N LEU A 11 -25.57 8.80 -1.20
CA LEU A 11 -24.80 7.65 -1.69
C LEU A 11 -25.58 6.91 -2.77
N GLN A 12 -24.92 6.67 -3.88
CA GLN A 12 -25.49 5.94 -5.00
C GLN A 12 -25.16 4.45 -4.90
N TRP A 13 -25.88 3.74 -4.05
CA TRP A 13 -25.63 2.31 -3.71
C TRP A 13 -25.60 1.39 -4.94
N HIS A 14 -26.36 1.70 -6.01
CA HIS A 14 -26.37 0.93 -7.26
C HIS A 14 -25.02 0.95 -8.00
N LEU A 15 -24.11 1.90 -7.69
CA LEU A 15 -22.76 1.92 -8.24
C LEU A 15 -21.89 0.78 -7.71
N LEU A 16 -22.24 0.17 -6.57
CA LEU A 16 -21.50 -0.97 -6.03
C LEU A 16 -21.52 -2.19 -6.97
N ASP A 17 -22.49 -2.28 -7.88
CA ASP A 17 -22.59 -3.36 -8.86
C ASP A 17 -21.78 -3.09 -10.14
N LYS A 18 -21.20 -1.88 -10.28
CA LYS A 18 -20.32 -1.52 -11.39
C LYS A 18 -18.89 -2.05 -11.16
N GLU A 19 -18.29 -2.69 -12.17
CA GLU A 19 -16.98 -3.32 -12.10
C GLU A 19 -15.88 -2.43 -11.49
N HIS A 20 -15.78 -1.18 -11.95
CA HIS A 20 -14.81 -0.22 -11.41
C HIS A 20 -15.01 0.03 -9.89
N HIS A 21 -16.26 0.20 -9.45
CA HIS A 21 -16.57 0.42 -8.04
C HIS A 21 -16.37 -0.85 -7.20
N GLN A 22 -16.61 -2.02 -7.76
CA GLN A 22 -16.32 -3.30 -7.11
C GLN A 22 -14.81 -3.47 -6.88
N THR A 23 -13.99 -3.18 -7.88
CA THR A 23 -12.52 -3.21 -7.80
C THR A 23 -12.04 -2.25 -6.70
N MET A 24 -12.51 -1.01 -6.70
CA MET A 24 -12.15 -0.02 -5.70
C MET A 24 -12.58 -0.45 -4.28
N ARG A 25 -13.79 -0.95 -4.14
CA ARG A 25 -14.28 -1.50 -2.87
C ARG A 25 -13.42 -2.64 -2.37
N GLN A 26 -13.03 -3.57 -3.25
CA GLN A 26 -12.18 -4.70 -2.89
C GLN A 26 -10.77 -4.23 -2.51
N TYR A 27 -10.21 -3.23 -3.20
CA TYR A 27 -8.94 -2.63 -2.85
C TYR A 27 -8.95 -2.05 -1.43
N TYR A 28 -9.93 -1.21 -1.09
CA TYR A 28 -10.07 -0.66 0.26
C TYR A 28 -10.31 -1.74 1.32
N LYS A 29 -11.11 -2.75 1.00
CA LYS A 29 -11.34 -3.89 1.90
C LYS A 29 -10.05 -4.63 2.21
N THR A 30 -9.20 -4.83 1.20
CA THR A 30 -7.87 -5.45 1.36
C THR A 30 -6.94 -4.59 2.23
N LEU A 31 -6.90 -3.27 2.02
CA LEU A 31 -6.12 -2.36 2.86
C LEU A 31 -6.54 -2.40 4.33
N ILE A 32 -7.86 -2.39 4.59
CA ILE A 32 -8.41 -2.50 5.94
C ILE A 32 -8.05 -3.84 6.57
N GLN A 33 -8.11 -4.92 5.79
CA GLN A 33 -7.78 -6.25 6.26
C GLN A 33 -6.28 -6.37 6.61
N LEU A 34 -5.38 -5.86 5.75
CA LEU A 34 -3.94 -5.78 6.03
C LEU A 34 -3.69 -5.06 7.37
N ARG A 35 -4.35 -3.92 7.60
CA ARG A 35 -4.20 -3.17 8.86
C ARG A 35 -4.68 -3.96 10.08
N LYS A 36 -5.68 -4.83 9.94
CA LYS A 36 -6.21 -5.66 11.04
C LYS A 36 -5.34 -6.88 11.32
N ASP A 37 -4.83 -7.50 10.25
CA ASP A 37 -4.14 -8.79 10.34
C ASP A 37 -2.64 -8.66 10.64
N LEU A 38 -2.02 -7.55 10.20
CA LEU A 38 -0.59 -7.34 10.36
C LEU A 38 -0.28 -6.63 11.67
N PRO A 39 0.39 -7.31 12.63
CA PRO A 39 0.72 -6.74 13.94
C PRO A 39 1.47 -5.41 13.84
N ALA A 40 2.45 -5.31 12.94
CA ALA A 40 3.23 -4.09 12.72
C ALA A 40 2.40 -2.89 12.18
N LEU A 41 1.23 -3.15 11.58
CA LEU A 41 0.28 -2.10 11.16
C LEU A 41 -0.83 -1.86 12.18
N ARG A 42 -1.22 -2.89 12.94
CA ARG A 42 -2.28 -2.80 13.93
C ARG A 42 -1.83 -2.11 15.22
N HIS A 43 -0.63 -2.44 15.71
CA HIS A 43 -0.10 -1.89 16.94
C HIS A 43 0.70 -0.62 16.66
N LEU A 44 0.09 0.52 16.97
CA LEU A 44 0.69 1.83 16.74
C LEU A 44 1.66 2.18 17.88
N ASN A 45 2.96 1.94 17.67
CA ASN A 45 4.02 2.38 18.57
C ASN A 45 4.90 3.40 17.84
N ARG A 46 5.03 4.61 18.41
CA ARG A 46 5.84 5.69 17.82
C ARG A 46 7.34 5.39 17.84
N GLN A 47 7.79 4.48 18.71
CA GLN A 47 9.18 4.07 18.78
C GLN A 47 9.54 3.00 17.74
N HIS A 48 8.53 2.43 17.08
CA HIS A 48 8.67 1.38 16.06
C HIS A 48 8.25 1.87 14.68
N VAL A 49 8.66 3.09 14.34
CA VAL A 49 8.42 3.70 13.04
C VAL A 49 9.60 4.58 12.63
N GLU A 50 10.03 4.41 11.39
CA GLU A 50 11.00 5.26 10.72
C GLU A 50 10.44 5.70 9.38
N VAL A 51 10.81 6.91 8.97
CA VAL A 51 10.37 7.49 7.70
C VAL A 51 11.58 8.07 6.98
N GLU A 52 11.78 7.62 5.75
CA GLU A 52 12.76 8.18 4.83
C GLU A 52 12.00 8.87 3.70
N ALA A 53 12.27 10.16 3.49
CA ALA A 53 11.63 10.95 2.44
C ALA A 53 12.69 11.54 1.51
N ASP A 54 12.48 11.40 0.21
CA ASP A 54 13.25 12.08 -0.84
C ASP A 54 12.34 13.11 -1.51
N GLU A 55 12.54 14.38 -1.18
CA GLU A 55 11.74 15.49 -1.70
C GLU A 55 11.96 15.70 -3.20
N ALA A 56 13.17 15.48 -3.71
CA ALA A 56 13.49 15.64 -5.13
C ALA A 56 12.84 14.55 -5.98
N ALA A 57 12.89 13.30 -5.54
CA ALA A 57 12.22 12.17 -6.17
C ALA A 57 10.72 12.10 -5.85
N ARG A 58 10.23 12.86 -4.86
CA ARG A 58 8.87 12.79 -4.32
C ARG A 58 8.49 11.38 -3.89
N THR A 59 9.39 10.72 -3.16
CA THR A 59 9.16 9.38 -2.62
C THR A 59 9.22 9.38 -1.10
N LEU A 60 8.56 8.40 -0.51
CA LEU A 60 8.56 8.19 0.93
C LEU A 60 8.57 6.69 1.22
N VAL A 61 9.44 6.27 2.13
CA VAL A 61 9.47 4.92 2.67
C VAL A 61 9.14 4.99 4.14
N LEU A 62 8.02 4.38 4.52
CA LEU A 62 7.59 4.22 5.91
C LEU A 62 7.94 2.81 6.35
N HIS A 63 8.88 2.68 7.28
CA HIS A 63 9.26 1.42 7.91
C HIS A 63 8.60 1.29 9.28
N ARG A 64 7.90 0.20 9.50
CA ARG A 64 7.27 -0.12 10.78
C ARG A 64 7.59 -1.55 11.19
N TRP A 65 7.69 -1.77 12.49
CA TRP A 65 7.98 -3.11 13.02
C TRP A 65 7.30 -3.36 14.36
N ASP A 66 7.18 -4.62 14.69
CA ASP A 66 6.93 -5.12 16.03
C ASP A 66 7.92 -6.24 16.38
N SER A 67 7.66 -7.02 17.42
CA SER A 67 8.56 -8.09 17.85
C SER A 67 8.75 -9.22 16.82
N HIS A 68 7.87 -9.37 15.83
CA HIS A 68 7.82 -10.53 14.94
C HIS A 68 7.76 -10.17 13.46
N GLN A 69 7.42 -8.93 13.12
CA GLN A 69 7.15 -8.56 11.75
C GLN A 69 7.63 -7.14 11.45
N GLN A 70 8.13 -6.95 10.24
CA GLN A 70 8.45 -5.63 9.69
C GLN A 70 7.59 -5.37 8.46
N VAL A 71 7.22 -4.11 8.26
CA VAL A 71 6.46 -3.62 7.11
C VAL A 71 7.17 -2.43 6.51
N ALA A 72 7.41 -2.44 5.21
CA ALA A 72 7.88 -1.29 4.44
C ALA A 72 6.76 -0.82 3.49
N CYS A 73 6.27 0.39 3.71
CA CYS A 73 5.33 1.06 2.79
C CYS A 73 6.12 2.05 1.95
N CYS A 74 6.25 1.76 0.66
CA CYS A 74 6.96 2.57 -0.32
C CYS A 74 5.95 3.37 -1.14
N LEU A 75 6.09 4.69 -1.17
CA LEU A 75 5.16 5.61 -1.82
C LEU A 75 5.90 6.44 -2.87
N ASN A 76 5.34 6.53 -4.06
CA ASN A 76 5.79 7.39 -5.13
C ASN A 76 4.70 8.40 -5.47
N PHE A 77 4.93 9.67 -5.16
CA PHE A 77 4.03 10.79 -5.45
C PHE A 77 4.35 11.51 -6.76
N SER A 78 5.41 11.08 -7.47
CA SER A 78 5.80 11.68 -8.73
C SER A 78 5.02 11.09 -9.91
N GLU A 79 5.08 11.77 -11.05
CA GLU A 79 4.51 11.31 -12.32
C GLU A 79 5.46 10.41 -13.12
N ALA A 80 6.65 10.10 -12.56
CA ALA A 80 7.65 9.24 -13.16
C ALA A 80 7.87 7.99 -12.30
N GLU A 81 8.41 6.94 -12.90
CA GLU A 81 8.91 5.79 -12.17
C GLU A 81 10.07 6.23 -11.28
N GLN A 82 10.09 5.78 -10.03
CA GLN A 82 11.11 6.12 -9.05
C GLN A 82 11.71 4.86 -8.43
N ARG A 83 12.97 4.96 -8.06
CA ARG A 83 13.70 3.91 -7.36
C ARG A 83 13.82 4.26 -5.88
N VAL A 84 13.42 3.35 -5.01
CA VAL A 84 13.56 3.50 -3.56
C VAL A 84 14.32 2.33 -2.97
N LYS A 85 15.07 2.58 -1.92
CA LYS A 85 15.79 1.55 -1.18
C LYS A 85 14.89 0.98 -0.10
N LEU A 86 14.81 -0.34 0.00
CA LEU A 86 14.11 -1.00 1.10
C LEU A 86 14.89 -0.86 2.41
N PRO A 87 14.21 -0.75 3.56
CA PRO A 87 14.85 -0.67 4.87
C PRO A 87 15.76 -1.87 5.15
N ASP A 88 16.74 -1.65 6.01
CA ASP A 88 17.53 -2.73 6.57
C ASP A 88 16.65 -3.63 7.45
N GLY A 89 16.91 -4.93 7.41
CA GLY A 89 16.14 -5.90 8.21
C GLY A 89 16.16 -7.29 7.60
N PRO A 90 15.06 -7.76 7.02
CA PRO A 90 14.97 -9.12 6.49
C PRO A 90 15.85 -9.33 5.26
N GLU A 91 16.28 -10.55 5.03
CA GLU A 91 17.00 -10.93 3.79
C GLU A 91 16.09 -10.86 2.56
N VAL A 92 14.82 -11.14 2.76
CA VAL A 92 13.78 -11.10 1.71
C VAL A 92 12.55 -10.36 2.22
N TRP A 93 12.09 -9.45 1.39
CA TRP A 93 10.80 -8.78 1.54
C TRP A 93 9.77 -9.42 0.64
N PHE A 94 8.57 -9.66 1.14
CA PHE A 94 7.44 -10.25 0.42
C PHE A 94 6.42 -9.15 0.09
N LEU A 95 5.98 -9.13 -1.16
CA LEU A 95 4.93 -8.20 -1.60
C LEU A 95 3.60 -8.55 -0.93
N ALA A 96 3.02 -7.60 -0.23
CA ALA A 96 1.67 -7.74 0.33
C ALA A 96 0.61 -7.06 -0.52
N LEU A 97 0.93 -5.88 -1.08
CA LEU A 97 0.02 -5.11 -1.92
C LEU A 97 0.80 -4.10 -2.76
N ALA A 98 0.38 -3.91 -3.99
CA ALA A 98 0.82 -2.82 -4.86
C ALA A 98 -0.39 -2.17 -5.51
N SER A 99 -0.54 -0.85 -5.35
CA SER A 99 -1.70 -0.12 -5.89
C SER A 99 -1.74 -0.12 -7.43
N ALA A 100 -0.57 -0.22 -8.07
CA ALA A 100 -0.43 -0.25 -9.53
C ALA A 100 -0.59 -1.66 -10.12
N ASP A 101 -0.92 -2.67 -9.32
CA ASP A 101 -1.11 -4.04 -9.80
C ASP A 101 -2.33 -4.13 -10.74
N LYS A 102 -2.21 -4.98 -11.75
CA LYS A 102 -3.26 -5.26 -12.73
C LYS A 102 -4.57 -5.72 -12.09
N GLN A 103 -4.51 -6.44 -10.96
CA GLN A 103 -5.71 -6.85 -10.23
C GLN A 103 -6.58 -5.67 -9.76
N TRP A 104 -5.99 -4.48 -9.62
CA TRP A 104 -6.69 -3.24 -9.26
C TRP A 104 -6.93 -2.32 -10.46
N GLY A 105 -6.67 -2.81 -11.68
CA GLY A 105 -6.76 -2.02 -12.90
C GLY A 105 -5.50 -1.19 -13.21
N GLY A 106 -4.41 -1.43 -12.50
CA GLY A 106 -3.13 -0.75 -12.74
C GLY A 106 -2.34 -1.32 -13.93
N PRO A 107 -1.25 -0.67 -14.31
CA PRO A 107 -0.44 -1.06 -15.49
C PRO A 107 0.60 -2.14 -15.19
N ALA A 108 0.93 -2.40 -13.93
CA ALA A 108 2.08 -3.19 -13.52
C ALA A 108 1.67 -4.53 -12.92
N THR A 109 2.62 -5.45 -12.89
CA THR A 109 2.57 -6.65 -12.05
C THR A 109 3.92 -6.69 -11.33
N PRO A 110 3.99 -6.24 -10.08
CA PRO A 110 5.26 -6.18 -9.36
C PRO A 110 5.77 -7.56 -9.00
N ASP A 111 7.08 -7.67 -8.78
CA ASP A 111 7.69 -8.90 -8.30
C ASP A 111 7.15 -9.28 -6.92
N ALA A 112 6.89 -10.57 -6.72
CA ALA A 112 6.34 -11.09 -5.46
C ALA A 112 7.31 -10.96 -4.28
N THR A 113 8.61 -10.83 -4.56
CA THR A 113 9.67 -10.71 -3.54
C THR A 113 10.72 -9.69 -3.95
N ALA A 114 11.37 -9.07 -2.96
CA ALA A 114 12.55 -8.25 -3.15
C ALA A 114 13.63 -8.65 -2.11
N LYS A 115 14.90 -8.57 -2.49
CA LYS A 115 16.00 -8.80 -1.55
C LYS A 115 16.10 -7.67 -0.54
N GLY A 116 16.49 -7.99 0.68
CA GLY A 116 16.79 -6.98 1.70
C GLY A 116 17.91 -6.04 1.23
N LYS A 117 17.82 -4.78 1.61
CA LYS A 117 18.75 -3.70 1.20
C LYS A 117 18.81 -3.42 -0.30
N SER A 118 17.94 -4.03 -1.08
CA SER A 118 17.87 -3.76 -2.52
C SER A 118 17.02 -2.54 -2.83
N ASP A 119 17.23 -2.02 -4.02
CA ASP A 119 16.36 -1.01 -4.59
C ASP A 119 15.18 -1.68 -5.28
N VAL A 120 14.02 -1.07 -5.16
CA VAL A 120 12.80 -1.45 -5.86
C VAL A 120 12.29 -0.29 -6.71
N TRP A 121 11.68 -0.61 -7.85
CA TRP A 121 11.07 0.38 -8.72
C TRP A 121 9.60 0.54 -8.39
N LEU A 122 9.19 1.78 -8.22
CA LEU A 122 7.80 2.16 -7.95
C LEU A 122 7.22 2.84 -9.19
N PRO A 123 6.11 2.33 -9.75
CA PRO A 123 5.38 3.04 -10.79
C PRO A 123 4.97 4.46 -10.36
N PRO A 124 4.69 5.35 -11.31
CA PRO A 124 4.17 6.69 -11.00
C PRO A 124 2.93 6.63 -10.10
N GLN A 125 2.81 7.58 -9.16
CA GLN A 125 1.62 7.77 -8.31
C GLN A 125 1.13 6.46 -7.69
N SER A 126 2.07 5.70 -7.07
CA SER A 126 1.79 4.36 -6.55
C SER A 126 2.24 4.16 -5.11
N ALA A 127 1.66 3.15 -4.49
CA ALA A 127 2.02 2.65 -3.18
C ALA A 127 2.26 1.15 -3.23
N THR A 128 3.35 0.69 -2.61
CA THR A 128 3.70 -0.73 -2.52
C THR A 128 4.02 -1.08 -1.07
N ILE A 129 3.46 -2.17 -0.59
CA ILE A 129 3.62 -2.66 0.78
C ILE A 129 4.37 -3.99 0.75
N TYR A 130 5.50 -4.03 1.44
CA TYR A 130 6.31 -5.22 1.63
C TYR A 130 6.31 -5.66 3.09
N LEU A 131 6.43 -6.96 3.32
CA LEU A 131 6.47 -7.62 4.62
C LEU A 131 7.74 -8.43 4.79
N SER A 132 8.25 -8.52 6.02
CA SER A 132 9.38 -9.38 6.38
C SER A 132 9.03 -10.87 6.41
N THR A 133 7.75 -11.20 6.43
CA THR A 133 7.24 -12.58 6.47
C THR A 133 6.24 -12.78 5.35
N GLU A 134 6.20 -13.97 4.77
CA GLU A 134 5.19 -14.31 3.78
C GLU A 134 3.79 -14.19 4.41
N ALA A 135 3.01 -13.21 3.96
CA ALA A 135 1.64 -13.04 4.43
C ALA A 135 0.77 -14.09 3.75
N ARG A 136 0.32 -15.08 4.50
CA ARG A 136 -0.86 -15.84 4.11
C ARG A 136 -2.07 -14.95 4.34
N LEU A 137 -2.38 -14.07 3.38
CA LEU A 137 -3.64 -13.37 3.35
C LEU A 137 -4.73 -14.45 3.31
N LYS A 138 -5.49 -14.58 4.40
CA LYS A 138 -6.72 -15.37 4.39
C LYS A 138 -7.69 -14.62 3.48
N VAL A 139 -7.76 -15.06 2.24
CA VAL A 139 -8.75 -14.59 1.27
C VAL A 139 -10.14 -15.01 1.74
#